data_648a841e47b353b41da39484c9660a31
#
_entry.id   648a841e47b353b41da39484c9660a31
#
_cell.length_a   1.000
_cell.length_b   1.000
_cell.length_c   1.000
_cell.angle_alpha   90.00
_cell.angle_beta   90.00
_cell.angle_gamma   90.00
#
_symmetry.space_group_name_H-M   'P 1'
#
loop_
_entity.id
_entity.type
_entity.pdbx_description
1 polymer ?
#
loop_
_entity_poly.entity_id
_entity_poly.type
_entity_poly.pdbx_seq_one_letter_code
_entity_poly.pdbx_strand_id
1 'polypeptide(L)'
;MQIQKKIKIVFTIAILFSLSSCAFNFAFFRPYKLPKSNFSVTAGTDTTFVKMDTLTLQPTFLKRNKDTVDFGYSIESVIFKSSNGNKLNGWMLKPKNVKIIGTILHFHGSGGNLVHHHRAISPLTKFGFQIFTFDYSGFGYSEGKSTRVSVVDDAHSTFDYTLNRKDVKQTKILLYGQSYGVHLATIVGVKQQSKIEGMILEAGFSSHRDEAVYTVPVIGNIVKQGICTKNEIKKFKKPLLIIHSKEDKKVPYYMGEKIFKNANEPKEFYQVDKPHIEALQYYSKEISSKIKKICRLE
;
A
#
# COMPACT_ATOMS: atom_id res chain seq x y z
N MET A 1 23.06 -17.53 45.19
CA MET A 1 21.90 -18.15 44.55
C MET A 1 20.87 -17.12 44.03
N GLN A 2 20.47 -16.11 44.82
CA GLN A 2 19.51 -15.08 44.39
C GLN A 2 20.02 -14.16 43.25
N ILE A 3 21.29 -13.77 43.24
CA ILE A 3 21.88 -12.91 42.19
C ILE A 3 21.90 -13.61 40.82
N GLN A 4 22.26 -14.90 40.78
CA GLN A 4 22.25 -15.68 39.54
C GLN A 4 20.83 -15.89 38.99
N LYS A 5 19.80 -16.01 39.84
CA LYS A 5 18.41 -16.05 39.42
C LYS A 5 17.98 -14.72 38.81
N LYS A 6 18.34 -13.59 39.42
CA LYS A 6 18.03 -12.24 38.87
C LYS A 6 18.72 -12.00 37.52
N ILE A 7 19.99 -12.40 37.38
CA ILE A 7 20.73 -12.29 36.11
C ILE A 7 20.08 -13.15 35.01
N LYS A 8 19.70 -14.40 35.32
CA LYS A 8 18.97 -15.26 34.34
C LYS A 8 17.64 -14.66 33.92
N ILE A 9 16.86 -14.09 34.84
CA ILE A 9 15.59 -13.44 34.55
C ILE A 9 15.80 -12.22 33.64
N VAL A 10 16.78 -11.36 33.95
CA VAL A 10 17.10 -10.20 33.13
C VAL A 10 17.59 -10.61 31.73
N PHE A 11 18.41 -11.65 31.61
CA PHE A 11 18.87 -12.20 30.34
C PHE A 11 17.72 -12.81 29.51
N THR A 12 16.81 -13.55 30.16
CA THR A 12 15.62 -14.13 29.52
C THR A 12 14.68 -13.04 29.03
N ILE A 13 14.46 -11.97 29.81
CA ILE A 13 13.67 -10.82 29.44
C ILE A 13 14.32 -10.07 28.26
N ALA A 14 15.64 -9.86 28.27
CA ALA A 14 16.37 -9.21 27.19
C ALA A 14 16.32 -10.02 25.87
N ILE A 15 16.40 -11.36 25.95
CA ILE A 15 16.23 -12.26 24.81
C ILE A 15 14.79 -12.19 24.28
N LEU A 16 13.78 -12.22 25.15
CA LEU A 16 12.37 -12.06 24.77
C LEU A 16 12.11 -10.69 24.13
N PHE A 17 12.74 -9.62 24.59
CA PHE A 17 12.66 -8.29 23.99
C PHE A 17 13.36 -8.21 22.62
N SER A 18 14.50 -8.85 22.43
CA SER A 18 15.18 -8.90 21.12
C SER A 18 14.42 -9.75 20.11
N LEU A 19 13.85 -10.86 20.53
CA LEU A 19 12.99 -11.73 19.70
C LEU A 19 11.67 -11.05 19.33
N SER A 20 11.08 -10.23 20.22
CA SER A 20 9.84 -9.52 19.94
C SER A 20 9.99 -8.46 18.84
N SER A 21 11.15 -7.81 18.74
CA SER A 21 11.40 -6.81 17.68
C SER A 21 11.53 -7.44 16.27
N CYS A 22 12.16 -8.62 16.17
CA CYS A 22 12.26 -9.34 14.90
C CYS A 22 10.96 -10.07 14.53
N ALA A 23 10.35 -10.76 15.48
CA ALA A 23 9.09 -11.49 15.28
C ALA A 23 7.96 -10.53 14.84
N PHE A 24 7.96 -9.29 15.35
CA PHE A 24 6.93 -8.31 15.01
C PHE A 24 7.08 -7.71 13.61
N ASN A 25 8.29 -7.69 13.04
CA ASN A 25 8.46 -7.35 11.62
C ASN A 25 7.83 -8.42 10.71
N PHE A 26 7.95 -9.70 11.07
CA PHE A 26 7.28 -10.80 10.36
C PHE A 26 5.75 -10.77 10.51
N ALA A 27 5.23 -10.24 11.62
CA ALA A 27 3.79 -10.13 11.83
C ALA A 27 3.13 -9.08 10.93
N PHE A 28 3.85 -8.00 10.58
CA PHE A 28 3.33 -6.94 9.70
C PHE A 28 3.48 -7.22 8.22
N PHE A 29 4.54 -7.89 7.78
CA PHE A 29 4.81 -8.11 6.37
C PHE A 29 4.75 -9.58 6.01
N ARG A 30 3.97 -9.88 4.98
CA ARG A 30 3.86 -11.21 4.36
C ARG A 30 4.24 -11.10 2.89
N PRO A 31 5.52 -10.81 2.58
CA PRO A 31 5.95 -10.65 1.21
C PRO A 31 5.82 -11.98 0.47
N TYR A 32 5.19 -11.95 -0.68
CA TYR A 32 5.13 -13.09 -1.57
C TYR A 32 6.07 -12.86 -2.75
N LYS A 33 7.20 -13.56 -2.74
CA LYS A 33 8.17 -13.56 -3.86
C LYS A 33 7.57 -14.26 -5.07
N LEU A 34 7.82 -13.74 -6.24
CA LEU A 34 7.38 -14.35 -7.48
C LEU A 34 8.45 -15.31 -8.03
N PRO A 35 8.04 -16.44 -8.63
CA PRO A 35 8.98 -17.37 -9.26
C PRO A 35 9.60 -16.73 -10.51
N LYS A 36 10.83 -17.12 -10.83
CA LYS A 36 11.51 -16.69 -12.07
C LYS A 36 10.97 -17.35 -13.34
N SER A 37 10.09 -18.33 -13.22
CA SER A 37 9.41 -19.04 -14.30
C SER A 37 7.99 -18.54 -14.49
N ASN A 38 7.34 -18.97 -15.58
CA ASN A 38 5.91 -18.75 -15.77
C ASN A 38 5.10 -19.37 -14.62
N PHE A 39 4.04 -18.71 -14.20
CA PHE A 39 3.19 -19.14 -13.11
C PHE A 39 1.72 -18.80 -13.42
N SER A 40 0.80 -19.31 -12.61
CA SER A 40 -0.62 -19.00 -12.70
C SER A 40 -1.12 -18.33 -11.43
N VAL A 41 -2.11 -17.48 -11.58
CA VAL A 41 -2.84 -16.84 -10.47
C VAL A 41 -4.31 -17.16 -10.63
N THR A 42 -4.90 -17.71 -9.60
CA THR A 42 -6.34 -18.03 -9.56
C THR A 42 -7.06 -17.03 -8.69
N ALA A 43 -8.11 -16.42 -9.22
CA ALA A 43 -9.01 -15.54 -8.51
C ALA A 43 -10.44 -16.04 -8.70
N GLY A 44 -11.03 -16.63 -7.66
CA GLY A 44 -12.29 -17.34 -7.78
C GLY A 44 -12.16 -18.55 -8.72
N THR A 45 -13.01 -18.63 -9.76
CA THR A 45 -12.96 -19.66 -10.81
C THR A 45 -12.01 -19.35 -11.96
N ASP A 46 -11.51 -18.11 -12.04
CA ASP A 46 -10.68 -17.65 -13.16
C ASP A 46 -9.20 -17.86 -12.89
N THR A 47 -8.57 -18.67 -13.74
CA THR A 47 -7.12 -18.86 -13.73
C THR A 47 -6.49 -18.03 -14.84
N THR A 48 -5.58 -17.16 -14.48
CA THR A 48 -4.77 -16.35 -15.39
C THR A 48 -3.34 -16.85 -15.35
N PHE A 49 -2.75 -17.13 -16.51
CA PHE A 49 -1.34 -17.51 -16.62
C PHE A 49 -0.50 -16.23 -16.79
N VAL A 50 0.59 -16.14 -16.05
CA VAL A 50 1.49 -14.99 -16.10
C VAL A 50 2.84 -15.43 -16.67
N LYS A 51 3.19 -14.86 -17.82
CA LYS A 51 4.52 -14.97 -18.41
C LYS A 51 5.26 -13.69 -18.06
N MET A 52 6.40 -13.82 -17.42
CA MET A 52 7.23 -12.69 -17.02
C MET A 52 8.48 -12.63 -17.90
N ASP A 53 8.74 -11.49 -18.52
CA ASP A 53 10.04 -11.23 -19.13
C ASP A 53 11.10 -11.12 -18.05
N THR A 54 12.17 -11.90 -18.14
CA THR A 54 13.18 -12.01 -17.07
C THR A 54 14.13 -10.82 -16.98
N LEU A 55 14.22 -10.01 -18.01
CA LEU A 55 15.11 -8.84 -18.05
C LEU A 55 14.37 -7.57 -17.63
N THR A 56 13.18 -7.35 -18.20
CA THR A 56 12.40 -6.14 -17.99
C THR A 56 11.35 -6.27 -16.88
N LEU A 57 11.10 -7.49 -16.42
CA LEU A 57 10.00 -7.84 -15.50
C LEU A 57 8.63 -7.41 -16.04
N GLN A 58 8.49 -7.34 -17.37
CA GLN A 58 7.22 -7.03 -18.03
C GLN A 58 6.30 -8.24 -17.97
N PRO A 59 5.10 -8.14 -17.36
CA PRO A 59 4.15 -9.25 -17.32
C PRO A 59 3.35 -9.33 -18.62
N THR A 60 3.08 -10.56 -19.05
CA THR A 60 2.04 -10.88 -20.03
C THR A 60 1.03 -11.79 -19.36
N PHE A 61 -0.22 -11.36 -19.32
CA PHE A 61 -1.32 -12.13 -18.74
C PHE A 61 -2.06 -12.88 -19.83
N LEU A 62 -2.22 -14.17 -19.67
CA LEU A 62 -2.81 -15.07 -20.65
C LEU A 62 -4.01 -15.79 -20.05
N LYS A 63 -5.05 -15.99 -20.86
CA LYS A 63 -6.17 -16.88 -20.59
C LYS A 63 -5.75 -18.34 -20.79
N ARG A 64 -6.61 -19.29 -20.42
CA ARG A 64 -6.36 -20.72 -20.63
C ARG A 64 -6.15 -21.08 -22.12
N ASN A 65 -6.83 -20.41 -23.04
CA ASN A 65 -6.67 -20.54 -24.49
C ASN A 65 -5.43 -19.81 -25.07
N LYS A 66 -4.55 -19.32 -24.21
CA LYS A 66 -3.33 -18.55 -24.52
C LYS A 66 -3.55 -17.15 -25.11
N ASP A 67 -4.79 -16.67 -25.24
CA ASP A 67 -5.04 -15.27 -25.59
C ASP A 67 -4.59 -14.34 -24.49
N THR A 68 -4.17 -13.14 -24.84
CA THR A 68 -3.84 -12.11 -23.86
C THR A 68 -5.09 -11.61 -23.15
N VAL A 69 -4.94 -11.35 -21.85
CA VAL A 69 -6.01 -10.71 -21.06
C VAL A 69 -5.99 -9.21 -21.34
N ASP A 70 -7.11 -8.66 -21.80
CA ASP A 70 -7.30 -7.21 -21.87
C ASP A 70 -7.97 -6.72 -20.58
N PHE A 71 -7.25 -5.94 -19.79
CA PHE A 71 -7.74 -5.32 -18.56
C PHE A 71 -8.38 -3.93 -18.79
N GLY A 72 -8.39 -3.42 -20.03
CA GLY A 72 -8.79 -2.04 -20.34
C GLY A 72 -7.72 -0.99 -20.01
N TYR A 73 -6.53 -1.43 -19.58
CA TYR A 73 -5.34 -0.62 -19.36
C TYR A 73 -4.08 -1.38 -19.81
N SER A 74 -3.03 -0.62 -20.13
CA SER A 74 -1.70 -1.18 -20.36
C SER A 74 -0.89 -1.22 -19.06
N ILE A 75 0.06 -2.15 -18.97
CA ILE A 75 1.04 -2.25 -17.90
C ILE A 75 2.42 -1.97 -18.50
N GLU A 76 3.14 -1.02 -17.93
CA GLU A 76 4.55 -0.78 -18.18
C GLU A 76 5.33 -1.14 -16.92
N SER A 77 6.16 -2.17 -17.00
CA SER A 77 7.04 -2.56 -15.89
C SER A 77 8.31 -1.73 -15.90
N VAL A 78 8.73 -1.28 -14.74
CA VAL A 78 9.96 -0.52 -14.56
C VAL A 78 10.75 -1.07 -13.37
N ILE A 79 12.09 -0.96 -13.48
CA ILE A 79 13.00 -1.27 -12.38
C ILE A 79 13.69 0.04 -12.00
N PHE A 80 13.64 0.40 -10.73
CA PHE A 80 14.26 1.62 -10.22
C PHE A 80 14.92 1.36 -8.87
N LYS A 81 15.77 2.27 -8.41
CA LYS A 81 16.58 2.10 -7.21
C LYS A 81 15.96 2.85 -6.03
N SER A 82 15.82 2.17 -4.90
CA SER A 82 15.49 2.78 -3.62
C SER A 82 16.74 3.40 -2.97
N SER A 83 16.54 4.37 -2.09
CA SER A 83 17.61 5.01 -1.31
C SER A 83 18.37 4.03 -0.41
N ASN A 84 17.75 2.91 -0.03
CA ASN A 84 18.41 1.83 0.71
C ASN A 84 19.28 0.91 -0.17
N GLY A 85 19.39 1.19 -1.47
CA GLY A 85 20.22 0.48 -2.44
C GLY A 85 19.52 -0.65 -3.20
N ASN A 86 18.36 -1.12 -2.75
CA ASN A 86 17.62 -2.21 -3.41
C ASN A 86 17.00 -1.75 -4.73
N LYS A 87 16.98 -2.66 -5.72
CA LYS A 87 16.17 -2.46 -6.94
C LYS A 87 14.72 -2.85 -6.64
N LEU A 88 13.80 -1.98 -7.00
CA LEU A 88 12.36 -2.18 -6.85
C LEU A 88 11.72 -2.37 -8.22
N ASN A 89 10.71 -3.23 -8.29
CA ASN A 89 9.83 -3.39 -9.45
C ASN A 89 8.57 -2.56 -9.25
N GLY A 90 8.24 -1.74 -10.21
CA GLY A 90 7.01 -0.95 -10.24
C GLY A 90 6.30 -1.10 -11.57
N TRP A 91 4.98 -0.92 -11.55
CA TRP A 91 4.11 -0.95 -12.72
C TRP A 91 3.37 0.36 -12.88
N MET A 92 3.46 0.95 -14.08
CA MET A 92 2.58 2.02 -14.49
C MET A 92 1.38 1.42 -15.23
N LEU A 93 0.19 1.59 -14.67
CA LEU A 93 -1.08 1.21 -15.28
C LEU A 93 -1.64 2.44 -16.01
N LYS A 94 -1.78 2.37 -17.34
CA LYS A 94 -2.32 3.48 -18.14
C LYS A 94 -3.66 3.10 -18.76
N PRO A 95 -4.71 3.89 -18.58
CA PRO A 95 -6.00 3.67 -19.27
C PRO A 95 -5.80 3.67 -20.78
N LYS A 96 -6.51 2.80 -21.52
CA LYS A 96 -6.36 2.71 -22.98
C LYS A 96 -7.23 3.73 -23.72
N ASN A 97 -8.46 3.93 -23.30
CA ASN A 97 -9.49 4.67 -24.07
C ASN A 97 -10.10 5.83 -23.26
N VAL A 98 -9.38 6.31 -22.25
CA VAL A 98 -9.86 7.40 -21.40
C VAL A 98 -8.75 8.43 -21.23
N LYS A 99 -9.09 9.72 -21.35
CA LYS A 99 -8.15 10.82 -21.10
C LYS A 99 -7.60 10.75 -19.67
N ILE A 100 -6.30 10.88 -19.54
CA ILE A 100 -5.64 10.92 -18.22
C ILE A 100 -5.92 12.28 -17.57
N ILE A 101 -6.50 12.26 -16.36
CA ILE A 101 -6.82 13.43 -15.55
C ILE A 101 -5.91 13.57 -14.33
N GLY A 102 -5.18 12.52 -13.98
CA GLY A 102 -4.28 12.52 -12.83
C GLY A 102 -3.51 11.22 -12.70
N THR A 103 -2.48 11.25 -11.86
CA THR A 103 -1.67 10.08 -11.50
C THR A 103 -1.90 9.71 -10.04
N ILE A 104 -2.20 8.46 -9.79
CA ILE A 104 -2.26 7.90 -8.44
C ILE A 104 -0.96 7.13 -8.16
N LEU A 105 -0.22 7.52 -7.13
CA LEU A 105 0.81 6.67 -6.55
C LEU A 105 0.18 5.78 -5.49
N HIS A 106 0.19 4.47 -5.74
CA HIS A 106 -0.46 3.48 -4.91
C HIS A 106 0.54 2.76 -3.99
N PHE A 107 0.22 2.76 -2.71
CA PHE A 107 0.91 2.01 -1.65
C PHE A 107 0.02 0.84 -1.24
N HIS A 108 0.42 -0.37 -1.60
CA HIS A 108 -0.36 -1.57 -1.33
C HIS A 108 -0.27 -2.05 0.14
N GLY A 109 -1.05 -3.06 0.49
CA GLY A 109 -1.05 -3.66 1.82
C GLY A 109 0.21 -4.45 2.17
N SER A 110 0.24 -5.00 3.37
CA SER A 110 1.41 -5.69 3.95
C SER A 110 1.67 -7.09 3.41
N GLY A 111 0.84 -7.62 2.54
CA GLY A 111 0.98 -8.96 1.94
C GLY A 111 0.85 -8.94 0.42
N GLY A 112 1.10 -10.06 -0.24
CA GLY A 112 0.93 -10.21 -1.69
C GLY A 112 2.10 -9.64 -2.50
N ASN A 113 1.81 -9.09 -3.67
CA ASN A 113 2.73 -8.45 -4.62
C ASN A 113 1.95 -7.74 -5.73
N LEU A 114 2.64 -7.13 -6.70
CA LEU A 114 2.04 -6.40 -7.83
C LEU A 114 1.01 -7.22 -8.61
N VAL A 115 1.25 -8.53 -8.83
CA VAL A 115 0.32 -9.39 -9.58
C VAL A 115 -1.05 -9.50 -8.91
N HIS A 116 -1.11 -9.35 -7.58
CA HIS A 116 -2.36 -9.33 -6.83
C HIS A 116 -2.92 -7.90 -6.72
N HIS A 117 -2.06 -6.94 -6.40
CA HIS A 117 -2.49 -5.58 -6.03
C HIS A 117 -2.88 -4.70 -7.22
N HIS A 118 -2.32 -4.95 -8.43
CA HIS A 118 -2.73 -4.13 -9.58
C HIS A 118 -4.24 -4.20 -9.86
N ARG A 119 -4.88 -5.36 -9.63
CA ARG A 119 -6.33 -5.51 -9.81
C ARG A 119 -7.14 -4.76 -8.76
N ALA A 120 -6.64 -4.65 -7.54
CA ALA A 120 -7.33 -3.95 -6.45
C ALA A 120 -7.46 -2.45 -6.72
N ILE A 121 -6.46 -1.83 -7.35
CA ILE A 121 -6.41 -0.40 -7.61
C ILE A 121 -6.85 -0.01 -9.03
N SER A 122 -6.73 -0.94 -9.99
CA SER A 122 -7.00 -0.67 -11.41
C SER A 122 -8.41 -0.20 -11.76
N PRO A 123 -9.50 -0.46 -10.99
CA PRO A 123 -10.81 0.09 -11.33
C PRO A 123 -10.82 1.60 -11.55
N LEU A 124 -9.90 2.34 -10.93
CA LEU A 124 -9.77 3.79 -11.11
C LEU A 124 -9.23 4.19 -12.49
N THR A 125 -8.61 3.29 -13.24
CA THR A 125 -8.15 3.59 -14.62
C THR A 125 -9.33 3.89 -15.54
N LYS A 126 -10.49 3.28 -15.34
CA LYS A 126 -11.72 3.53 -16.10
C LYS A 126 -12.22 4.96 -15.99
N PHE A 127 -11.77 5.70 -14.99
CA PHE A 127 -12.18 7.07 -14.69
C PHE A 127 -11.10 8.12 -14.98
N GLY A 128 -10.04 7.73 -15.71
CA GLY A 128 -8.99 8.62 -16.18
C GLY A 128 -7.78 8.73 -15.25
N PHE A 129 -7.64 7.90 -14.26
CA PHE A 129 -6.41 7.86 -13.46
C PHE A 129 -5.40 6.87 -14.06
N GLN A 130 -4.19 7.34 -14.37
CA GLN A 130 -3.06 6.43 -14.47
C GLN A 130 -2.53 6.12 -13.07
N ILE A 131 -1.97 4.92 -12.87
CA ILE A 131 -1.63 4.45 -11.53
C ILE A 131 -0.21 3.90 -11.53
N PHE A 132 0.65 4.45 -10.67
CA PHE A 132 1.94 3.85 -10.38
C PHE A 132 1.84 3.04 -9.09
N THR A 133 2.10 1.75 -9.18
CA THR A 133 2.13 0.82 -8.05
C THR A 133 3.45 0.05 -8.06
N PHE A 134 3.97 -0.39 -6.91
CA PHE A 134 5.30 -1.00 -6.82
C PHE A 134 5.36 -2.03 -5.70
N ASP A 135 6.24 -3.00 -5.85
CA ASP A 135 6.58 -3.96 -4.81
C ASP A 135 7.65 -3.37 -3.88
N TYR A 136 7.39 -3.36 -2.57
CA TYR A 136 8.39 -2.97 -1.56
C TYR A 136 9.57 -3.93 -1.56
N SER A 137 10.70 -3.53 -0.96
CA SER A 137 11.83 -4.41 -0.70
C SER A 137 11.37 -5.75 -0.14
N GLY A 138 11.78 -6.84 -0.80
CA GLY A 138 11.40 -8.20 -0.42
C GLY A 138 10.11 -8.74 -1.01
N PHE A 139 9.26 -7.91 -1.64
CA PHE A 139 8.04 -8.35 -2.33
C PHE A 139 8.29 -8.65 -3.80
N GLY A 140 7.48 -9.54 -4.39
CA GLY A 140 7.50 -9.87 -5.81
C GLY A 140 8.91 -10.07 -6.36
N TYR A 141 9.33 -9.21 -7.29
CA TYR A 141 10.67 -9.19 -7.84
C TYR A 141 11.60 -8.13 -7.22
N SER A 142 11.10 -7.30 -6.33
CA SER A 142 11.93 -6.31 -5.63
C SER A 142 12.99 -6.97 -4.76
N GLU A 143 14.20 -6.42 -4.75
CA GLU A 143 15.34 -6.92 -3.98
C GLU A 143 15.17 -6.68 -2.47
N GLY A 144 16.08 -7.20 -1.67
CA GLY A 144 16.19 -6.95 -0.24
C GLY A 144 15.19 -7.70 0.64
N LYS A 145 14.93 -7.13 1.82
CA LYS A 145 14.01 -7.68 2.84
C LYS A 145 13.05 -6.61 3.32
N SER A 146 11.80 -7.02 3.57
CA SER A 146 10.77 -6.15 4.11
C SER A 146 10.99 -5.88 5.59
N THR A 147 11.30 -4.64 5.92
CA THR A 147 11.37 -4.15 7.29
C THR A 147 10.60 -2.84 7.39
N ARG A 148 10.22 -2.42 8.59
CA ARG A 148 9.55 -1.13 8.79
C ARG A 148 10.38 0.08 8.33
N VAL A 149 11.70 -0.05 8.27
CA VAL A 149 12.60 0.99 7.76
C VAL A 149 12.68 0.93 6.24
N SER A 150 13.00 -0.26 5.68
CA SER A 150 13.19 -0.39 4.23
C SER A 150 11.95 0.01 3.42
N VAL A 151 10.73 -0.33 3.89
CA VAL A 151 9.50 0.05 3.17
C VAL A 151 9.21 1.56 3.23
N VAL A 152 9.70 2.26 4.24
CA VAL A 152 9.63 3.73 4.32
C VAL A 152 10.59 4.37 3.31
N ASP A 153 11.82 3.87 3.23
CA ASP A 153 12.81 4.31 2.24
C ASP A 153 12.30 4.06 0.82
N ASP A 154 11.70 2.89 0.59
CA ASP A 154 11.09 2.52 -0.68
C ASP A 154 9.94 3.46 -1.05
N ALA A 155 9.08 3.80 -0.09
CA ALA A 155 7.95 4.69 -0.31
C ALA A 155 8.39 6.10 -0.72
N HIS A 156 9.39 6.67 -0.06
CA HIS A 156 9.95 7.98 -0.43
C HIS A 156 10.65 7.92 -1.79
N SER A 157 11.47 6.91 -2.02
CA SER A 157 12.20 6.73 -3.29
C SER A 157 11.24 6.56 -4.46
N THR A 158 10.14 5.82 -4.24
CA THR A 158 9.12 5.62 -5.27
C THR A 158 8.37 6.91 -5.57
N PHE A 159 8.07 7.74 -4.57
CA PHE A 159 7.48 9.04 -4.80
C PHE A 159 8.39 9.92 -5.67
N ASP A 160 9.67 10.01 -5.33
CA ASP A 160 10.65 10.80 -6.08
C ASP A 160 10.84 10.25 -7.51
N TYR A 161 10.87 8.94 -7.67
CA TYR A 161 10.91 8.29 -8.99
C TYR A 161 9.66 8.65 -9.82
N THR A 162 8.48 8.51 -9.22
CA THR A 162 7.19 8.78 -9.90
C THR A 162 7.10 10.24 -10.34
N LEU A 163 7.46 11.18 -9.47
CA LEU A 163 7.43 12.61 -9.75
C LEU A 163 8.34 12.99 -10.93
N ASN A 164 9.46 12.29 -11.11
CA ASN A 164 10.43 12.56 -12.18
C ASN A 164 10.11 11.89 -13.53
N ARG A 165 9.08 11.03 -13.58
CA ARG A 165 8.66 10.41 -14.84
C ARG A 165 8.09 11.44 -15.82
N LYS A 166 8.45 11.34 -17.10
CA LYS A 166 7.99 12.26 -18.15
C LYS A 166 6.46 12.25 -18.31
N ASP A 167 5.85 11.07 -18.18
CA ASP A 167 4.40 10.87 -18.31
C ASP A 167 3.60 11.28 -17.07
N VAL A 168 4.28 11.65 -15.99
CA VAL A 168 3.66 12.12 -14.73
C VAL A 168 3.82 13.63 -14.53
N LYS A 169 4.91 14.23 -15.00
CA LYS A 169 5.25 15.66 -14.75
C LYS A 169 4.15 16.66 -15.10
N GLN A 170 3.26 16.32 -16.02
CA GLN A 170 2.15 17.19 -16.46
C GLN A 170 0.81 16.77 -15.86
N THR A 171 0.80 15.86 -14.90
CA THR A 171 -0.43 15.39 -14.26
C THR A 171 -0.51 15.80 -12.81
N LYS A 172 -1.72 15.94 -12.31
CA LYS A 172 -2.00 16.10 -10.88
C LYS A 172 -1.69 14.76 -10.16
N ILE A 173 -0.96 14.82 -9.04
CA ILE A 173 -0.55 13.62 -8.30
C ILE A 173 -1.40 13.44 -7.05
N LEU A 174 -1.86 12.22 -6.85
CA LEU A 174 -2.58 11.78 -5.67
C LEU A 174 -1.87 10.59 -5.03
N LEU A 175 -1.97 10.44 -3.72
CA LEU A 175 -1.50 9.24 -3.03
C LEU A 175 -2.70 8.37 -2.66
N TYR A 176 -2.58 7.07 -2.86
CA TYR A 176 -3.58 6.09 -2.44
C TYR A 176 -2.92 5.00 -1.60
N GLY A 177 -3.29 4.90 -0.33
CA GLY A 177 -2.80 3.86 0.57
C GLY A 177 -3.89 2.85 0.93
N GLN A 178 -3.57 1.56 0.84
CA GLN A 178 -4.46 0.48 1.28
C GLN A 178 -3.85 -0.28 2.46
N SER A 179 -4.62 -0.49 3.53
CA SER A 179 -4.19 -1.25 4.70
C SER A 179 -2.87 -0.71 5.28
N TYR A 180 -1.78 -1.48 5.30
CA TYR A 180 -0.45 -1.00 5.70
C TYR A 180 0.01 0.20 4.84
N GLY A 181 -0.32 0.23 3.57
CA GLY A 181 0.00 1.34 2.66
C GLY A 181 -0.56 2.68 3.10
N VAL A 182 -1.58 2.71 3.97
CA VAL A 182 -2.08 3.94 4.60
C VAL A 182 -1.00 4.64 5.42
N HIS A 183 -0.16 3.89 6.14
CA HIS A 183 0.97 4.47 6.87
C HIS A 183 1.99 5.11 5.94
N LEU A 184 2.34 4.41 4.85
CA LEU A 184 3.32 4.88 3.87
C LEU A 184 2.79 6.10 3.11
N ALA A 185 1.55 6.06 2.65
CA ALA A 185 0.89 7.21 2.02
C ALA A 185 0.87 8.41 2.96
N THR A 186 0.56 8.20 4.25
CA THR A 186 0.50 9.29 5.24
C THR A 186 1.86 9.95 5.43
N ILE A 187 2.94 9.20 5.66
CA ILE A 187 4.27 9.81 5.89
C ILE A 187 4.82 10.50 4.64
N VAL A 188 4.64 9.90 3.46
CA VAL A 188 5.02 10.53 2.18
C VAL A 188 4.16 11.76 1.94
N GLY A 189 2.83 11.66 2.13
CA GLY A 189 1.89 12.75 1.92
C GLY A 189 2.15 13.95 2.83
N VAL A 190 2.41 13.74 4.11
CA VAL A 190 2.76 14.80 5.05
C VAL A 190 4.06 15.52 4.63
N LYS A 191 5.10 14.75 4.27
CA LYS A 191 6.39 15.31 3.85
C LYS A 191 6.33 16.03 2.51
N GLN A 192 5.51 15.55 1.58
CA GLN A 192 5.45 15.99 0.18
C GLN A 192 4.15 16.71 -0.18
N GLN A 193 3.38 17.18 0.80
CA GLN A 193 2.04 17.73 0.57
C GLN A 193 1.97 18.90 -0.42
N SER A 194 3.04 19.67 -0.59
CA SER A 194 3.11 20.74 -1.59
C SER A 194 3.15 20.24 -3.04
N LYS A 195 3.47 18.98 -3.25
CA LYS A 195 3.63 18.35 -4.59
C LYS A 195 2.48 17.42 -4.97
N ILE A 196 1.44 17.31 -4.14
CA ILE A 196 0.29 16.45 -4.37
C ILE A 196 -1.01 17.22 -4.22
N GLU A 197 -2.07 16.74 -4.87
CA GLU A 197 -3.40 17.36 -4.78
C GLU A 197 -4.23 16.81 -3.61
N GLY A 198 -3.96 15.60 -3.17
CA GLY A 198 -4.68 14.98 -2.08
C GLY A 198 -4.25 13.55 -1.79
N MET A 199 -4.91 12.95 -0.82
CA MET A 199 -4.61 11.59 -0.37
C MET A 199 -5.90 10.79 -0.14
N ILE A 200 -5.86 9.52 -0.52
CA ILE A 200 -6.93 8.55 -0.30
C ILE A 200 -6.39 7.44 0.59
N LEU A 201 -7.08 7.15 1.69
CA LEU A 201 -6.68 6.16 2.68
C LEU A 201 -7.81 5.13 2.85
N GLU A 202 -7.56 3.88 2.41
CA GLU A 202 -8.53 2.79 2.50
C GLU A 202 -8.11 1.75 3.52
N ALA A 203 -9.01 1.44 4.46
CA ALA A 203 -8.90 0.35 5.44
C ALA A 203 -7.59 0.39 6.26
N GLY A 204 -7.16 1.57 6.68
CA GLY A 204 -5.92 1.78 7.42
C GLY A 204 -6.08 1.66 8.92
N PHE A 205 -5.06 1.14 9.58
CA PHE A 205 -5.02 1.16 11.04
C PHE A 205 -4.42 2.47 11.59
N SER A 206 -4.89 2.86 12.77
CA SER A 206 -4.60 4.19 13.35
C SER A 206 -3.14 4.32 13.84
N SER A 207 -2.50 3.22 14.23
CA SER A 207 -1.08 3.15 14.59
C SER A 207 -0.60 1.69 14.65
N HIS A 208 0.70 1.47 14.53
CA HIS A 208 1.29 0.14 14.70
C HIS A 208 0.94 -0.50 16.05
N ARG A 209 0.87 0.31 17.12
CA ARG A 209 0.48 -0.21 18.45
C ARG A 209 -1.00 -0.58 18.50
N ASP A 210 -1.90 0.26 17.95
CA ASP A 210 -3.32 -0.04 17.94
C ASP A 210 -3.61 -1.36 17.18
N GLU A 211 -2.92 -1.58 16.04
CA GLU A 211 -3.00 -2.83 15.29
C GLU A 211 -2.45 -4.02 16.07
N ALA A 212 -1.29 -3.84 16.70
CA ALA A 212 -0.68 -4.89 17.51
C ALA A 212 -1.55 -5.28 18.71
N VAL A 213 -2.13 -4.32 19.40
CA VAL A 213 -3.06 -4.57 20.53
C VAL A 213 -4.32 -5.27 20.05
N TYR A 214 -4.83 -4.93 18.89
CA TYR A 214 -5.99 -5.61 18.31
C TYR A 214 -5.69 -7.08 17.96
N THR A 215 -4.53 -7.31 17.32
CA THR A 215 -4.15 -8.65 16.83
C THR A 215 -3.65 -9.56 17.95
N VAL A 216 -2.89 -9.02 18.91
CA VAL A 216 -2.30 -9.76 20.04
C VAL A 216 -2.38 -8.91 21.31
N PRO A 217 -3.54 -8.87 22.00
CA PRO A 217 -3.83 -7.91 23.08
C PRO A 217 -2.78 -7.85 24.20
N VAL A 218 -2.25 -8.98 24.63
CA VAL A 218 -1.29 -9.04 25.74
C VAL A 218 0.09 -8.51 25.33
N ILE A 219 0.58 -8.92 24.14
CA ILE A 219 1.92 -8.59 23.64
C ILE A 219 1.91 -7.25 22.91
N GLY A 220 0.78 -6.86 22.32
CA GLY A 220 0.66 -5.65 21.51
C GLY A 220 1.08 -4.38 22.25
N ASN A 221 0.87 -4.30 23.58
CA ASN A 221 1.25 -3.14 24.39
C ASN A 221 2.76 -2.90 24.50
N ILE A 222 3.58 -3.94 24.36
CA ILE A 222 5.05 -3.83 24.39
C ILE A 222 5.67 -3.58 23.02
N VAL A 223 4.84 -3.57 21.95
CA VAL A 223 5.31 -3.29 20.60
C VAL A 223 5.78 -1.85 20.50
N LYS A 224 7.01 -1.67 20.02
CA LYS A 224 7.56 -0.34 19.80
C LYS A 224 6.70 0.41 18.79
N GLN A 225 6.18 1.56 19.20
CA GLN A 225 5.42 2.44 18.32
C GLN A 225 6.31 2.86 17.14
N GLY A 226 5.91 2.49 15.94
CA GLY A 226 6.47 3.00 14.70
C GLY A 226 5.69 4.21 14.20
N ILE A 227 5.30 4.19 12.93
CA ILE A 227 4.45 5.21 12.34
C ILE A 227 3.10 5.23 13.08
N CYS A 228 2.64 6.41 13.45
CA CYS A 228 1.37 6.64 14.12
C CYS A 228 0.50 7.52 13.21
N THR A 229 -0.26 6.88 12.32
CA THR A 229 -1.07 7.57 11.31
C THR A 229 -2.00 8.60 11.93
N LYS A 230 -2.70 8.26 13.04
CA LYS A 230 -3.60 9.19 13.75
C LYS A 230 -2.89 10.44 14.30
N ASN A 231 -1.56 10.41 14.47
CA ASN A 231 -0.79 11.58 14.90
C ASN A 231 -0.18 12.32 13.71
N GLU A 232 0.37 11.58 12.74
CA GLU A 232 0.98 12.19 11.54
C GLU A 232 -0.06 12.92 10.69
N ILE A 233 -1.28 12.38 10.58
CA ILE A 233 -2.35 12.97 9.75
C ILE A 233 -2.73 14.40 10.18
N LYS A 234 -2.50 14.78 11.44
CA LYS A 234 -2.71 16.14 11.95
C LYS A 234 -1.85 17.19 11.22
N LYS A 235 -0.75 16.76 10.59
CA LYS A 235 0.17 17.63 9.84
C LYS A 235 -0.25 17.79 8.38
N PHE A 236 -1.13 16.95 7.88
CA PHE A 236 -1.59 16.96 6.50
C PHE A 236 -2.71 17.99 6.33
N LYS A 237 -2.56 18.90 5.36
CA LYS A 237 -3.48 20.04 5.15
C LYS A 237 -4.08 20.07 3.74
N LYS A 238 -3.94 19.00 2.97
CA LYS A 238 -4.50 18.83 1.63
C LYS A 238 -5.77 17.96 1.67
N PRO A 239 -6.56 17.93 0.61
CA PRO A 239 -7.76 17.09 0.51
C PRO A 239 -7.49 15.64 0.92
N LEU A 240 -8.36 15.10 1.77
CA LEU A 240 -8.25 13.75 2.30
C LEU A 240 -9.58 13.00 2.16
N LEU A 241 -9.55 11.85 1.50
CA LEU A 241 -10.66 10.90 1.49
C LEU A 241 -10.27 9.65 2.30
N ILE A 242 -11.02 9.32 3.33
CA ILE A 242 -10.86 8.07 4.07
C ILE A 242 -12.00 7.14 3.70
N ILE A 243 -11.66 5.90 3.34
CA ILE A 243 -12.61 4.84 2.99
C ILE A 243 -12.43 3.70 3.98
N HIS A 244 -13.50 3.30 4.65
CA HIS A 244 -13.42 2.17 5.57
C HIS A 244 -14.74 1.40 5.62
N SER A 245 -14.63 0.07 5.71
CA SER A 245 -15.78 -0.81 5.79
C SER A 245 -16.14 -1.12 7.24
N LYS A 246 -17.44 -1.11 7.54
CA LYS A 246 -17.95 -1.65 8.82
C LYS A 246 -17.78 -3.16 8.94
N GLU A 247 -17.66 -3.86 7.81
CA GLU A 247 -17.47 -5.32 7.74
C GLU A 247 -16.01 -5.72 7.69
N ASP A 248 -15.08 -4.78 7.84
CA ASP A 248 -13.65 -5.05 7.86
C ASP A 248 -13.26 -5.84 9.12
N LYS A 249 -12.99 -7.14 8.92
CA LYS A 249 -12.56 -8.06 10.00
C LYS A 249 -11.05 -8.06 10.22
N LYS A 250 -10.27 -7.38 9.36
CA LYS A 250 -8.81 -7.32 9.48
C LYS A 250 -8.37 -6.04 10.20
N VAL A 251 -8.91 -4.91 9.79
CA VAL A 251 -8.66 -3.61 10.41
C VAL A 251 -9.97 -3.02 10.88
N PRO A 252 -10.24 -2.96 12.19
CA PRO A 252 -11.52 -2.49 12.72
C PRO A 252 -11.87 -1.08 12.26
N TYR A 253 -13.14 -0.88 11.93
CA TYR A 253 -13.72 0.38 11.44
C TYR A 253 -13.35 1.60 12.29
N TYR A 254 -13.37 1.47 13.63
CA TYR A 254 -13.03 2.55 14.54
C TYR A 254 -11.60 3.10 14.36
N MET A 255 -10.69 2.33 13.73
CA MET A 255 -9.34 2.81 13.45
C MET A 255 -9.35 3.85 12.33
N GLY A 256 -10.19 3.67 11.32
CA GLY A 256 -10.45 4.70 10.30
C GLY A 256 -11.08 5.95 10.89
N GLU A 257 -12.05 5.78 11.79
CA GLU A 257 -12.67 6.92 12.51
C GLU A 257 -11.65 7.69 13.34
N LYS A 258 -10.72 7.00 14.02
CA LYS A 258 -9.63 7.66 14.76
C LYS A 258 -8.71 8.49 13.83
N ILE A 259 -8.40 8.00 12.62
CA ILE A 259 -7.62 8.78 11.65
C ILE A 259 -8.42 10.00 11.22
N PHE A 260 -9.69 9.82 10.84
CA PHE A 260 -10.57 10.89 10.39
C PHE A 260 -10.76 11.99 11.43
N LYS A 261 -11.00 11.61 12.69
CA LYS A 261 -11.15 12.56 13.81
C LYS A 261 -9.94 13.48 13.96
N ASN A 262 -8.75 12.98 13.67
CA ASN A 262 -7.49 13.71 13.83
C ASN A 262 -7.02 14.46 12.56
N ALA A 263 -7.67 14.23 11.42
CA ALA A 263 -7.33 14.86 10.16
C ALA A 263 -7.87 16.31 10.09
N ASN A 264 -7.16 17.17 9.34
CA ASN A 264 -7.61 18.53 9.03
C ASN A 264 -8.61 18.54 7.87
N GLU A 265 -9.34 19.65 7.74
CA GLU A 265 -10.15 19.93 6.53
C GLU A 265 -9.22 20.38 5.35
N PRO A 266 -9.65 20.14 4.09
CA PRO A 266 -10.88 19.45 3.70
C PRO A 266 -10.73 17.93 3.78
N LYS A 267 -11.70 17.26 4.38
CA LYS A 267 -11.72 15.81 4.54
C LYS A 267 -13.09 15.22 4.33
N GLU A 268 -13.15 13.98 3.84
CA GLU A 268 -14.38 13.22 3.71
C GLU A 268 -14.16 11.79 4.22
N PHE A 269 -15.17 11.23 4.92
CA PHE A 269 -15.20 9.83 5.31
C PHE A 269 -16.25 9.10 4.50
N TYR A 270 -15.84 8.09 3.75
CA TYR A 270 -16.72 7.25 2.96
C TYR A 270 -16.82 5.85 3.58
N GLN A 271 -17.93 5.61 4.25
CA GLN A 271 -18.25 4.31 4.81
C GLN A 271 -18.73 3.38 3.70
N VAL A 272 -18.20 2.15 3.69
CA VAL A 272 -18.61 1.05 2.81
C VAL A 272 -18.96 -0.21 3.62
N ASP A 273 -19.45 -1.26 2.96
CA ASP A 273 -19.94 -2.49 3.56
C ASP A 273 -19.31 -3.76 2.92
N LYS A 274 -18.12 -3.63 2.35
CA LYS A 274 -17.42 -4.74 1.68
C LYS A 274 -16.20 -5.18 2.47
N PRO A 275 -15.69 -6.39 2.26
CA PRO A 275 -14.48 -6.88 2.93
C PRO A 275 -13.28 -5.93 2.80
N HIS A 276 -12.26 -6.20 3.60
CA HIS A 276 -11.01 -5.43 3.67
C HIS A 276 -10.42 -5.11 2.29
N ILE A 277 -10.18 -3.82 1.99
CA ILE A 277 -9.59 -3.29 0.73
C ILE A 277 -10.32 -3.68 -0.58
N GLU A 278 -11.61 -3.98 -0.50
CA GLU A 278 -12.42 -4.34 -1.68
C GLU A 278 -13.33 -3.21 -2.16
N ALA A 279 -13.26 -2.02 -1.56
CA ALA A 279 -14.16 -0.91 -1.88
C ALA A 279 -14.17 -0.55 -3.37
N LEU A 280 -13.01 -0.53 -4.02
CA LEU A 280 -12.90 -0.18 -5.45
C LEU A 280 -13.54 -1.21 -6.39
N GLN A 281 -13.69 -2.45 -5.97
CA GLN A 281 -14.35 -3.48 -6.81
C GLN A 281 -15.85 -3.21 -6.96
N TYR A 282 -16.47 -2.60 -5.94
CA TYR A 282 -17.91 -2.37 -5.87
C TYR A 282 -18.29 -0.90 -6.04
N TYR A 283 -17.48 0.03 -5.55
CA TYR A 283 -17.79 1.46 -5.45
C TYR A 283 -16.83 2.37 -6.22
N SER A 284 -16.14 1.84 -7.25
CA SER A 284 -15.12 2.60 -7.98
C SER A 284 -15.65 3.89 -8.63
N LYS A 285 -16.90 3.90 -9.10
CA LYS A 285 -17.54 5.08 -9.69
C LYS A 285 -17.74 6.17 -8.64
N GLU A 286 -18.32 5.82 -7.50
CA GLU A 286 -18.59 6.73 -6.39
C GLU A 286 -17.28 7.26 -5.79
N ILE A 287 -16.31 6.36 -5.58
CA ILE A 287 -14.98 6.73 -5.06
C ILE A 287 -14.28 7.68 -6.03
N SER A 288 -14.31 7.37 -7.33
CA SER A 288 -13.74 8.27 -8.34
C SER A 288 -14.41 9.66 -8.34
N SER A 289 -15.73 9.72 -8.22
CA SER A 289 -16.48 10.97 -8.13
C SER A 289 -16.08 11.78 -6.89
N LYS A 290 -15.94 11.12 -5.73
CA LYS A 290 -15.49 11.75 -4.47
C LYS A 290 -14.06 12.27 -4.59
N ILE A 291 -13.15 11.50 -5.17
CA ILE A 291 -11.75 11.92 -5.42
C ILE A 291 -11.75 13.19 -6.29
N LYS A 292 -12.47 13.16 -7.43
CA LYS A 292 -12.56 14.31 -8.34
C LYS A 292 -13.09 15.55 -7.63
N LYS A 293 -14.16 15.39 -6.87
CA LYS A 293 -14.79 16.50 -6.15
C LYS A 293 -13.87 17.11 -5.09
N ILE A 294 -13.34 16.28 -4.17
CA ILE A 294 -12.57 16.78 -3.03
C ILE A 294 -11.21 17.34 -3.48
N CYS A 295 -10.58 16.75 -4.50
CA CYS A 295 -9.29 17.19 -5.04
C CYS A 295 -9.41 18.18 -6.21
N ARG A 296 -10.63 18.60 -6.58
CA ARG A 296 -10.91 19.55 -7.68
C ARG A 296 -10.23 19.14 -8.99
N LEU A 297 -10.46 17.88 -9.37
CA LEU A 297 -9.97 17.32 -10.64
C LEU A 297 -11.11 17.39 -11.66
N GLU A 298 -11.06 18.34 -12.53
CA GLU A 298 -11.99 18.48 -13.66
C GLU A 298 -11.37 17.98 -14.96
#